data_d9ca3a4f7a152b66d5fabcb57882b3a0
#
_entry.id   d9ca3a4f7a152b66d5fabcb57882b3a0
#
_cell.length_a   1.000
_cell.length_b   1.000
_cell.length_c   1.000
_cell.angle_alpha   90.00
_cell.angle_beta   90.00
_cell.angle_gamma   90.00
#
_symmetry.space_group_name_H-M   'P 1'
#
loop_
_entity.id
_entity.type
_entity.pdbx_description
1 polymer ?
#
loop_
_entity_poly.entity_id
_entity_poly.type
_entity_poly.pdbx_seq_one_letter_code
_entity_poly.pdbx_strand_id
1 'polypeptide(L)'
;MVVDNRNEVRDFLVSRRARITPERAGLPAYGGNRRVPGLRREEVAMLAGVSIDYYTRLERGNLNGVSQSVLEALADALQLDEAERAHLFDLARAGNTTPRTRRRTAQQRILPSVQRILDAITDAAGVHTQRPPRHPGGESARLRALLRDVP
;
A
#
# COMPACT_ATOMS: atom_id res chain seq x y z
N MET A 1 21.38 -3.91 -20.91
CA MET A 1 20.73 -5.20 -20.63
C MET A 1 19.67 -4.92 -19.59
N VAL A 2 18.41 -4.79 -19.98
CA VAL A 2 17.30 -4.66 -19.04
C VAL A 2 17.07 -6.05 -18.50
N VAL A 3 17.63 -6.37 -17.33
CA VAL A 3 17.29 -7.60 -16.62
C VAL A 3 15.79 -7.50 -16.35
N ASP A 4 15.03 -8.46 -16.84
CA ASP A 4 13.60 -8.48 -16.63
C ASP A 4 13.36 -8.70 -15.13
N ASN A 5 13.05 -7.64 -14.41
CA ASN A 5 12.81 -7.64 -12.96
C ASN A 5 11.86 -8.78 -12.54
N ARG A 6 10.96 -9.21 -13.43
CA ARG A 6 10.04 -10.31 -13.14
C ARG A 6 10.74 -11.65 -13.03
N ASN A 7 11.71 -11.91 -13.92
CA ASN A 7 12.48 -13.16 -13.88
C ASN A 7 13.39 -13.18 -12.65
N GLU A 8 14.01 -12.05 -12.32
CA GLU A 8 14.85 -11.93 -11.13
C GLU A 8 14.04 -12.18 -9.83
N VAL A 9 12.87 -11.56 -9.69
CA VAL A 9 11.95 -11.82 -8.57
C VAL A 9 11.56 -13.29 -8.49
N ARG A 10 11.19 -13.88 -9.63
CA ARG A 10 10.82 -15.29 -9.70
C ARG A 10 11.95 -16.19 -9.22
N ASP A 11 13.13 -16.03 -9.79
CA ASP A 11 14.30 -16.87 -9.49
C ASP A 11 14.72 -16.71 -8.03
N PHE A 12 14.66 -15.49 -7.51
CA PHE A 12 14.91 -15.20 -6.11
C PHE A 12 13.92 -15.94 -5.20
N LEU A 13 12.61 -15.73 -5.35
CA LEU A 13 11.60 -16.33 -4.49
C LEU A 13 11.58 -17.87 -4.57
N VAL A 14 11.70 -18.43 -5.78
CA VAL A 14 11.77 -19.89 -5.98
C VAL A 14 12.99 -20.50 -5.30
N SER A 15 14.16 -19.87 -5.45
CA SER A 15 15.40 -20.37 -4.84
C SER A 15 15.35 -20.32 -3.31
N ARG A 16 14.79 -19.25 -2.74
CA ARG A 16 14.66 -19.10 -1.27
C ARG A 16 13.65 -20.09 -0.69
N ARG A 17 12.52 -20.28 -1.35
CA ARG A 17 11.54 -21.30 -0.96
C ARG A 17 12.10 -22.71 -1.02
N ALA A 18 12.95 -23.04 -2.00
CA ALA A 18 13.56 -24.35 -2.14
C ALA A 18 14.61 -24.68 -1.05
N ARG A 19 15.19 -23.65 -0.41
CA ARG A 19 16.23 -23.82 0.63
C ARG A 19 15.69 -24.20 2.00
N ILE A 20 14.44 -23.90 2.28
CA ILE A 20 13.86 -24.07 3.61
C ILE A 20 13.06 -25.35 3.65
N THR A 21 13.43 -26.25 4.56
CA THR A 21 12.62 -27.45 4.81
C THR A 21 11.44 -27.12 5.73
N PRO A 22 10.34 -27.87 5.67
CA PRO A 22 9.19 -27.65 6.56
C PRO A 22 9.56 -27.66 8.04
N GLU A 23 10.45 -28.60 8.41
CA GLU A 23 10.91 -28.75 9.80
C GLU A 23 11.60 -27.46 10.29
N ARG A 24 12.44 -26.83 9.43
CA ARG A 24 13.08 -25.55 9.74
C ARG A 24 12.09 -24.39 9.84
N ALA A 25 10.99 -24.49 9.10
CA ALA A 25 9.91 -23.51 9.15
C ALA A 25 8.91 -23.78 10.31
N GLY A 26 9.17 -24.78 11.16
CA GLY A 26 8.27 -25.15 12.27
C GLY A 26 6.99 -25.83 11.82
N LEU A 27 6.94 -26.33 10.59
CA LEU A 27 5.80 -27.06 10.07
C LEU A 27 5.96 -28.55 10.32
N PRO A 28 4.89 -29.26 10.74
CA PRO A 28 4.95 -30.70 10.88
C PRO A 28 5.23 -31.36 9.52
N ALA A 29 6.11 -32.34 9.51
CA ALA A 29 6.41 -33.14 8.32
C ALA A 29 5.21 -34.02 7.97
N TYR A 30 4.22 -33.46 7.25
CA TYR A 30 3.10 -34.28 6.77
C TYR A 30 3.51 -35.16 5.60
N GLY A 31 3.57 -36.44 5.87
CA GLY A 31 3.45 -37.52 4.91
C GLY A 31 4.60 -37.78 3.94
N GLY A 32 5.00 -39.02 3.86
CA GLY A 32 6.16 -39.58 3.21
C GLY A 32 6.30 -39.49 1.70
N ASN A 33 5.62 -38.60 0.97
CA ASN A 33 5.78 -38.44 -0.48
C ASN A 33 5.88 -36.97 -0.90
N ARG A 34 6.87 -36.24 -0.33
CA ARG A 34 7.17 -34.89 -0.79
C ARG A 34 7.92 -34.92 -2.12
N ARG A 35 7.32 -34.36 -3.16
CA ARG A 35 7.97 -34.20 -4.47
C ARG A 35 9.02 -33.07 -4.48
N VAL A 36 9.00 -32.16 -3.48
CA VAL A 36 9.93 -31.05 -3.36
C VAL A 36 10.56 -31.06 -1.98
N PRO A 37 11.90 -30.92 -1.88
CA PRO A 37 12.59 -30.92 -0.60
C PRO A 37 12.33 -29.64 0.22
N GLY A 38 12.05 -28.53 -0.45
CA GLY A 38 11.76 -27.24 0.18
C GLY A 38 10.28 -27.03 0.52
N LEU A 39 9.94 -25.80 0.93
CA LEU A 39 8.56 -25.43 1.21
C LEU A 39 7.69 -25.46 -0.06
N ARG A 40 6.44 -25.86 0.10
CA ARG A 40 5.41 -25.72 -0.94
C ARG A 40 4.90 -24.28 -0.96
N ARG A 41 4.30 -23.85 -2.08
CA ARG A 41 3.68 -22.51 -2.19
C ARG A 41 2.61 -22.26 -1.13
N GLU A 42 1.79 -23.27 -0.87
CA GLU A 42 0.76 -23.26 0.17
C GLU A 42 1.33 -23.05 1.58
N GLU A 43 2.49 -23.65 1.86
CA GLU A 43 3.18 -23.51 3.15
C GLU A 43 3.75 -22.11 3.33
N VAL A 44 4.38 -21.54 2.30
CA VAL A 44 4.86 -20.15 2.35
C VAL A 44 3.70 -19.16 2.46
N ALA A 45 2.62 -19.36 1.71
CA ALA A 45 1.44 -18.51 1.78
C ALA A 45 0.83 -18.52 3.18
N MET A 46 0.72 -19.69 3.81
CA MET A 46 0.24 -19.84 5.19
C MET A 46 1.15 -19.12 6.19
N LEU A 47 2.47 -19.31 6.10
CA LEU A 47 3.44 -18.68 6.98
C LEU A 47 3.45 -17.15 6.84
N ALA A 48 3.29 -16.65 5.62
CA ALA A 48 3.23 -15.21 5.33
C ALA A 48 1.84 -14.59 5.55
N GLY A 49 0.82 -15.39 5.92
CA GLY A 49 -0.54 -14.89 6.13
C GLY A 49 -1.22 -14.35 4.87
N VAL A 50 -0.90 -14.89 3.71
CA VAL A 50 -1.48 -14.50 2.41
C VAL A 50 -2.17 -15.68 1.72
N SER A 51 -2.99 -15.41 0.71
CA SER A 51 -3.59 -16.49 -0.09
C SER A 51 -2.56 -17.15 -1.01
N ILE A 52 -2.79 -18.42 -1.34
CA ILE A 52 -1.92 -19.18 -2.27
C ILE A 52 -1.86 -18.49 -3.64
N ASP A 53 -3.00 -17.98 -4.13
CA ASP A 53 -3.07 -17.28 -5.42
C ASP A 53 -2.27 -15.97 -5.40
N TYR A 54 -2.34 -15.25 -4.28
CA TYR A 54 -1.57 -14.03 -4.08
C TYR A 54 -0.07 -14.35 -4.09
N TYR A 55 0.39 -15.34 -3.30
CA TYR A 55 1.79 -15.76 -3.30
C TYR A 55 2.25 -16.27 -4.67
N THR A 56 1.43 -17.05 -5.36
CA THR A 56 1.73 -17.52 -6.72
C THR A 56 1.93 -16.36 -7.70
N ARG A 57 1.14 -15.29 -7.57
CA ARG A 57 1.30 -14.06 -8.35
C ARG A 57 2.63 -13.36 -8.05
N LEU A 58 3.03 -13.31 -6.77
CA LEU A 58 4.32 -12.73 -6.36
C LEU A 58 5.48 -13.55 -6.91
N GLU A 59 5.43 -14.89 -6.77
CA GLU A 59 6.47 -15.80 -7.28
C GLU A 59 6.60 -15.76 -8.82
N ARG A 60 5.55 -15.35 -9.55
CA ARG A 60 5.61 -15.09 -10.99
C ARG A 60 6.25 -13.74 -11.35
N GLY A 61 6.78 -13.03 -10.38
CA GLY A 61 7.50 -11.76 -10.58
C GLY A 61 6.61 -10.52 -10.54
N ASN A 62 5.37 -10.61 -10.05
CA ASN A 62 4.48 -9.47 -9.95
C ASN A 62 4.46 -8.91 -8.51
N LEU A 63 5.46 -8.08 -8.17
CA LEU A 63 5.54 -7.36 -6.90
C LEU A 63 4.87 -5.98 -6.94
N ASN A 64 4.17 -5.62 -8.03
CA ASN A 64 3.54 -4.31 -8.17
C ASN A 64 2.43 -4.10 -7.10
N GLY A 65 2.58 -3.04 -6.32
CA GLY A 65 1.60 -2.66 -5.31
C GLY A 65 1.57 -3.56 -4.07
N VAL A 66 2.60 -4.37 -3.85
CA VAL A 66 2.77 -5.14 -2.62
C VAL A 66 3.06 -4.18 -1.47
N SER A 67 2.38 -4.36 -0.34
CA SER A 67 2.62 -3.57 0.86
C SER A 67 3.93 -3.97 1.55
N GLN A 68 4.53 -3.04 2.28
CA GLN A 68 5.73 -3.32 3.07
C GLN A 68 5.51 -4.45 4.07
N SER A 69 4.35 -4.47 4.74
CA SER A 69 4.01 -5.52 5.71
C SER A 69 3.97 -6.92 5.10
N VAL A 70 3.50 -7.05 3.85
CA VAL A 70 3.53 -8.34 3.13
C VAL A 70 4.96 -8.73 2.76
N LEU A 71 5.81 -7.78 2.35
CA LEU A 71 7.22 -8.06 2.07
C LEU A 71 7.97 -8.51 3.33
N GLU A 72 7.70 -7.91 4.46
CA GLU A 72 8.25 -8.31 5.76
C GLU A 72 7.79 -9.72 6.15
N ALA A 73 6.48 -10.00 6.05
CA ALA A 73 5.93 -11.32 6.33
C ALA A 73 6.51 -12.42 5.41
N LEU A 74 6.74 -12.10 4.13
CA LEU A 74 7.42 -13.00 3.20
C LEU A 74 8.89 -13.24 3.58
N ALA A 75 9.59 -12.18 3.97
CA ALA A 75 10.98 -12.27 4.40
C ALA A 75 11.12 -13.17 5.64
N ASP A 76 10.20 -13.05 6.58
CA ASP A 76 10.16 -13.89 7.78
C ASP A 76 9.79 -15.34 7.44
N ALA A 77 8.75 -15.55 6.61
CA ALA A 77 8.33 -16.88 6.16
C ALA A 77 9.44 -17.64 5.39
N LEU A 78 10.22 -16.90 4.61
CA LEU A 78 11.35 -17.42 3.84
C LEU A 78 12.68 -17.37 4.62
N GLN A 79 12.66 -16.97 5.89
CA GLN A 79 13.84 -16.86 6.76
C GLN A 79 15.02 -16.16 6.07
N LEU A 80 14.73 -15.02 5.41
CA LEU A 80 15.73 -14.25 4.69
C LEU A 80 16.68 -13.57 5.68
N ASP A 81 17.96 -13.58 5.36
CA ASP A 81 18.94 -12.74 6.06
C ASP A 81 18.77 -11.25 5.69
N GLU A 82 19.52 -10.38 6.36
CA GLU A 82 19.40 -8.92 6.17
C GLU A 82 19.67 -8.49 4.73
N ALA A 83 20.67 -9.08 4.06
CA ALA A 83 21.02 -8.77 2.68
C ALA A 83 19.94 -9.26 1.70
N GLU A 84 19.42 -10.46 1.92
CA GLU A 84 18.33 -11.05 1.14
C GLU A 84 17.03 -10.27 1.32
N ARG A 85 16.74 -9.80 2.54
CA ARG A 85 15.61 -8.94 2.86
C ARG A 85 15.72 -7.61 2.11
N ALA A 86 16.86 -6.94 2.19
CA ALA A 86 17.11 -5.71 1.45
C ALA A 86 16.92 -5.90 -0.06
N HIS A 87 17.45 -6.99 -0.61
CA HIS A 87 17.30 -7.33 -2.03
C HIS A 87 15.82 -7.52 -2.43
N LEU A 88 15.01 -8.22 -1.61
CA LEU A 88 13.57 -8.37 -1.86
C LEU A 88 12.85 -7.01 -1.95
N PHE A 89 13.19 -6.08 -1.04
CA PHE A 89 12.62 -4.74 -1.04
C PHE A 89 13.06 -3.91 -2.26
N ASP A 90 14.29 -4.06 -2.70
CA ASP A 90 14.80 -3.37 -3.91
C ASP A 90 14.11 -3.90 -5.19
N LEU A 91 13.91 -5.21 -5.29
CA LEU A 91 13.13 -5.81 -6.37
C LEU A 91 11.69 -5.29 -6.41
N ALA A 92 11.05 -5.14 -5.23
CA ALA A 92 9.70 -4.60 -5.14
C ALA A 92 9.65 -3.11 -5.56
N ARG A 93 10.64 -2.32 -5.17
CA ARG A 93 10.76 -0.91 -5.58
C ARG A 93 10.97 -0.80 -7.10
N ALA A 94 11.88 -1.61 -7.67
CA ALA A 94 12.12 -1.64 -9.11
C ALA A 94 10.85 -1.99 -9.91
N GLY A 95 10.02 -2.92 -9.41
CA GLY A 95 8.74 -3.26 -9.99
C GLY A 95 7.72 -2.11 -9.97
N ASN A 96 7.78 -1.24 -8.97
CA ASN A 96 6.88 -0.10 -8.82
C ASN A 96 7.31 1.14 -9.63
N THR A 97 8.58 1.22 -10.04
CA THR A 97 9.11 2.36 -10.84
C THR A 97 8.79 2.28 -12.34
N THR A 98 8.32 1.13 -12.85
CA THR A 98 7.86 1.01 -14.23
C THR A 98 6.40 1.49 -14.39
N PRO A 99 6.01 2.08 -15.43
CA PRO A 99 5.33 3.29 -15.88
C PRO A 99 3.99 3.66 -15.22
N ARG A 100 3.70 3.24 -14.00
CA ARG A 100 2.47 3.66 -13.29
C ARG A 100 2.48 5.15 -12.94
N THR A 101 3.68 5.74 -12.78
CA THR A 101 3.86 7.18 -12.58
C THR A 101 3.45 7.99 -13.82
N ARG A 102 3.66 7.46 -15.04
CA ARG A 102 3.21 8.11 -16.27
C ARG A 102 1.68 8.07 -16.44
N ARG A 103 1.02 7.05 -15.95
CA ARG A 103 -0.45 6.91 -16.06
C ARG A 103 -1.19 7.75 -15.01
N ARG A 104 -0.61 7.96 -13.83
CA ARG A 104 -1.20 8.80 -12.78
C ARG A 104 -1.10 10.29 -13.13
N THR A 105 0.02 10.73 -13.71
CA THR A 105 0.17 12.11 -14.22
C THR A 105 -0.64 12.37 -15.50
N ALA A 106 -0.88 11.34 -16.32
CA ALA A 106 -1.75 11.48 -17.50
C ALA A 106 -3.24 11.49 -17.14
N GLN A 107 -3.65 10.88 -16.03
CA GLN A 107 -5.04 10.82 -15.58
C GLN A 107 -5.45 12.04 -14.75
N GLN A 108 -4.49 12.87 -14.34
CA GLN A 108 -4.73 14.11 -13.60
C GLN A 108 -4.73 15.37 -14.50
N ARG A 109 -4.57 15.20 -15.81
CA ARG A 109 -4.99 16.22 -16.77
C ARG A 109 -6.50 16.10 -16.92
N ILE A 110 -7.20 16.83 -16.08
CA ILE A 110 -8.62 17.14 -16.28
C ILE A 110 -8.72 17.63 -17.72
N LEU A 111 -9.45 16.89 -18.54
CA LEU A 111 -9.71 17.30 -19.92
C LEU A 111 -10.25 18.73 -19.88
N PRO A 112 -9.76 19.64 -20.71
CA PRO A 112 -10.24 21.05 -20.73
C PRO A 112 -11.75 21.17 -20.86
N SER A 113 -12.41 20.17 -21.47
CA SER A 113 -13.86 20.04 -21.54
C SER A 113 -14.54 19.85 -20.19
N VAL A 114 -13.95 19.08 -19.28
CA VAL A 114 -14.51 18.85 -17.93
C VAL A 114 -14.34 20.09 -17.06
N GLN A 115 -13.23 20.82 -17.20
CA GLN A 115 -13.03 22.08 -16.50
C GLN A 115 -14.09 23.12 -16.92
N ARG A 116 -14.40 23.24 -18.21
CA ARG A 116 -15.47 24.14 -18.70
C ARG A 116 -16.85 23.80 -18.18
N ILE A 117 -17.15 22.51 -17.99
CA ILE A 117 -18.42 22.05 -17.41
C ILE A 117 -18.49 22.41 -15.93
N LEU A 118 -17.41 22.24 -15.18
CA LEU A 118 -17.35 22.61 -13.77
C LEU A 118 -17.47 24.14 -13.57
N ASP A 119 -16.79 24.92 -14.42
CA ASP A 119 -16.87 26.39 -14.40
C ASP A 119 -18.29 26.88 -14.77
N ALA A 120 -18.94 26.26 -15.74
CA ALA A 120 -20.32 26.56 -16.11
C ALA A 120 -21.34 26.23 -15.01
N ILE A 121 -21.12 25.17 -14.24
CA ILE A 121 -21.99 24.79 -13.10
C ILE A 121 -21.80 25.78 -11.95
N THR A 122 -20.58 26.25 -11.72
CA THR A 122 -20.28 27.23 -10.66
C THR A 122 -20.88 28.59 -10.98
N ASP A 123 -20.88 28.99 -12.26
CA ASP A 123 -21.49 30.25 -12.72
C ASP A 123 -23.04 30.19 -12.73
N ALA A 124 -23.60 29.03 -13.04
CA ALA A 124 -25.06 28.81 -13.05
C ALA A 124 -25.68 28.71 -11.65
N ALA A 125 -24.87 28.29 -10.67
CA ALA A 125 -25.26 28.22 -9.27
C ALA A 125 -24.98 29.55 -8.54
N GLY A 126 -25.36 30.67 -9.09
CA GLY A 126 -25.20 32.01 -8.50
C GLY A 126 -25.64 32.08 -7.04
N VAL A 127 -24.87 31.47 -6.15
CA VAL A 127 -25.03 31.64 -4.71
C VAL A 127 -24.32 32.96 -4.35
N HIS A 128 -25.06 34.04 -4.48
CA HIS A 128 -24.79 35.26 -3.78
C HIS A 128 -24.84 34.94 -2.27
N THR A 129 -23.75 34.53 -1.70
CA THR A 129 -23.55 34.62 -0.25
C THR A 129 -23.35 36.13 0.04
N GLN A 130 -24.47 36.81 0.21
CA GLN A 130 -24.47 38.10 0.88
C GLN A 130 -23.96 37.88 2.30
N ARG A 131 -22.73 38.26 2.52
CA ARG A 131 -22.13 38.38 3.84
C ARG A 131 -22.93 39.42 4.61
N PRO A 132 -23.59 39.10 5.75
CA PRO A 132 -24.29 40.10 6.52
C PRO A 132 -23.29 41.17 7.04
N PRO A 133 -23.69 42.43 7.11
CA PRO A 133 -22.82 43.51 7.58
C PRO A 133 -22.44 43.25 9.06
N ARG A 134 -21.18 43.35 9.36
CA ARG A 134 -20.66 43.35 10.73
C ARG A 134 -21.12 44.62 11.40
N HIS A 135 -22.03 44.52 12.35
CA HIS A 135 -22.28 45.60 13.28
C HIS A 135 -21.08 45.72 14.26
N PRO A 136 -20.46 46.89 14.36
CA PRO A 136 -19.50 47.18 15.40
C PRO A 136 -20.22 47.64 16.65
N GLY A 137 -20.01 47.00 17.76
CA GLY A 137 -20.25 47.63 19.03
C GLY A 137 -21.41 47.10 19.86
N GLY A 138 -21.06 46.58 21.02
CA GLY A 138 -21.87 46.73 22.21
C GLY A 138 -22.48 45.46 22.80
N GLU A 139 -21.68 44.58 23.33
CA GLU A 139 -22.21 43.63 24.34
C GLU A 139 -21.13 43.08 25.30
N SER A 140 -20.13 43.92 25.61
CA SER A 140 -19.16 43.57 26.69
C SER A 140 -19.40 44.31 28.02
N ALA A 141 -20.53 45.04 28.13
CA ALA A 141 -20.80 45.85 29.35
C ALA A 141 -21.87 45.28 30.27
N ARG A 142 -22.51 44.14 29.98
CA ARG A 142 -23.60 43.61 30.83
C ARG A 142 -23.29 42.35 31.62
N LEU A 143 -22.12 41.76 31.48
CA LEU A 143 -21.74 40.57 32.24
C LEU A 143 -20.86 40.85 33.47
N ARG A 144 -20.55 42.07 33.82
CA ARG A 144 -19.78 42.46 35.01
C ARG A 144 -20.61 42.92 36.18
N ALA A 145 -21.92 43.03 36.04
CA ALA A 145 -22.83 43.56 37.09
C ALA A 145 -23.57 42.47 37.90
N LEU A 146 -23.41 41.16 37.58
CA LEU A 146 -24.15 40.07 38.25
C LEU A 146 -23.29 39.17 39.14
N LEU A 147 -22.05 39.56 39.45
CA LEU A 147 -21.18 38.82 40.38
C LEU A 147 -20.76 39.61 41.62
N ARG A 148 -21.57 40.59 42.04
CA ARG A 148 -21.45 41.23 43.34
C ARG A 148 -22.80 41.18 44.02
N ASP A 149 -23.07 40.11 44.71
CA ASP A 149 -23.92 39.96 45.87
C ASP A 149 -24.28 38.50 46.06
N VAL A 150 -23.43 37.78 46.79
CA VAL A 150 -23.81 36.66 47.60
C VAL A 150 -23.00 36.75 48.90
N PRO A 151 -23.66 36.82 50.06
CA PRO A 151 -23.04 36.91 51.37
C PRO A 151 -22.30 35.61 51.75
#